data_caf3e709b47a896b6e02ee7c3f9dba38
#
_entry.id   caf3e709b47a896b6e02ee7c3f9dba38
#
_cell.length_a   1.000
_cell.length_b   1.000
_cell.length_c   1.000
_cell.angle_alpha   90.00
_cell.angle_beta   90.00
_cell.angle_gamma   90.00
#
_symmetry.space_group_name_H-M   'P 1'
#
loop_
_entity.id
_entity.type
_entity.pdbx_description
1 polymer ?
#
loop_
_entity_poly.entity_id
_entity_poly.type
_entity_poly.pdbx_seq_one_letter_code
_entity_poly.pdbx_strand_id
1 'polypeptide(L)'
;LSSKTHMNFIKRANILQFLLLLLVLSSCMKEKKIELKELKDAELPKNALPKMKPLINETPKLTTEYINSTKNSIDSFYRKNWPNNSMNGGFLVAKNGQIIYEKYEGFANIRDKTPITSTTPIHIASVSKVITATAILKLVNAKRIGLDDKVTVYLKEFPYPEVTVRMLLSHRSGMRSYAYFTDRDKNVWDRHNTLTNKDVLTIMGTKNIGLEQKTGTRFAYCNTNYAMLALIIEKVTKLSYREAMSQMIFKPLGMTNTFVLDFDKDKKKVAPSYKGNRVEIGIDYLDKVYGDKNIYSTPRDLLKFDRARYSPSFLEPALLKQVYVGYSNEHPGRKNYGLGIRMINWETGKSFYFHNGWWHGFTSSYITLKDENVTIIALSNKYTKSTYAVRKLSVLFGEYPFKVEDE
;
A
#
# COMPACT_ATOMS: atom_id res chain seq x y z
N LEU A 1 -58.72 -27.15 57.33
CA LEU A 1 -58.13 -25.78 57.28
C LEU A 1 -56.67 -25.77 56.77
N SER A 2 -55.99 -26.93 56.61
CA SER A 2 -54.56 -27.02 56.25
C SER A 2 -54.28 -26.94 54.74
N SER A 3 -55.20 -27.31 53.87
CA SER A 3 -54.89 -27.44 52.41
C SER A 3 -54.95 -26.12 51.59
N LYS A 4 -55.78 -25.16 52.06
CA LYS A 4 -55.89 -23.84 51.35
C LYS A 4 -54.71 -22.92 51.63
N THR A 5 -54.06 -23.05 52.80
CA THR A 5 -52.88 -22.23 53.17
C THR A 5 -51.61 -22.64 52.34
N HIS A 6 -51.45 -23.95 52.14
CA HIS A 6 -50.31 -24.48 51.33
C HIS A 6 -50.40 -24.13 49.87
N MET A 7 -51.60 -24.13 49.28
CA MET A 7 -51.83 -23.80 47.89
C MET A 7 -51.60 -22.28 47.58
N ASN A 8 -51.90 -21.43 48.54
CA ASN A 8 -51.65 -19.99 48.44
C ASN A 8 -50.15 -19.64 48.59
N PHE A 9 -49.39 -20.43 49.35
CA PHE A 9 -47.96 -20.25 49.49
C PHE A 9 -47.23 -20.62 48.22
N ILE A 10 -47.57 -21.73 47.57
CA ILE A 10 -47.01 -22.18 46.29
C ILE A 10 -47.31 -21.20 45.14
N LYS A 11 -48.55 -20.67 45.10
CA LYS A 11 -48.91 -19.64 44.10
C LYS A 11 -48.12 -18.35 44.28
N ARG A 12 -47.88 -17.91 45.52
CA ARG A 12 -47.05 -16.71 45.78
C ARG A 12 -45.59 -16.93 45.46
N ALA A 13 -45.02 -18.11 45.74
CA ALA A 13 -43.66 -18.46 45.39
C ALA A 13 -43.45 -18.48 43.86
N ASN A 14 -44.38 -19.07 43.13
CA ASN A 14 -44.32 -19.09 41.64
C ASN A 14 -44.47 -17.70 41.02
N ILE A 15 -45.30 -16.82 41.58
CA ILE A 15 -45.44 -15.42 41.14
C ILE A 15 -44.15 -14.63 41.43
N LEU A 16 -43.50 -14.86 42.56
CA LEU A 16 -42.25 -14.20 42.93
C LEU A 16 -41.10 -14.66 42.00
N GLN A 17 -41.01 -15.96 41.69
CA GLN A 17 -40.05 -16.49 40.71
C GLN A 17 -40.28 -15.93 39.31
N PHE A 18 -41.53 -15.82 38.87
CA PHE A 18 -41.87 -15.25 37.56
C PHE A 18 -41.52 -13.75 37.50
N LEU A 19 -41.73 -12.99 38.56
CA LEU A 19 -41.33 -11.59 38.65
C LEU A 19 -39.81 -11.41 38.70
N LEU A 20 -39.08 -12.30 39.38
CA LEU A 20 -37.61 -12.30 39.35
C LEU A 20 -37.05 -12.61 37.94
N LEU A 21 -37.66 -13.57 37.23
CA LEU A 21 -37.29 -13.92 35.87
C LEU A 21 -37.52 -12.75 34.92
N LEU A 22 -38.63 -12.04 35.05
CA LEU A 22 -38.93 -10.83 34.27
C LEU A 22 -37.96 -9.67 34.57
N LEU A 23 -37.53 -9.50 35.82
CA LEU A 23 -36.51 -8.52 36.18
C LEU A 23 -35.17 -8.83 35.60
N VAL A 24 -34.72 -10.10 35.61
CA VAL A 24 -33.46 -10.54 35.00
C VAL A 24 -33.51 -10.39 33.48
N LEU A 25 -34.61 -10.76 32.83
CA LEU A 25 -34.79 -10.58 31.37
C LEU A 25 -34.82 -9.09 30.98
N SER A 26 -35.42 -8.24 31.80
CA SER A 26 -35.47 -6.78 31.58
C SER A 26 -34.08 -6.14 31.77
N SER A 27 -33.28 -6.64 32.71
CA SER A 27 -31.90 -6.20 32.93
C SER A 27 -31.00 -6.60 31.72
N CYS A 28 -31.05 -7.88 31.28
CA CYS A 28 -30.34 -8.33 30.09
C CYS A 28 -30.76 -7.60 28.81
N MET A 29 -32.06 -7.27 28.66
CA MET A 29 -32.54 -6.45 27.55
C MET A 29 -32.05 -4.99 27.62
N LYS A 30 -31.91 -4.44 28.82
CA LYS A 30 -31.34 -3.10 29.03
C LYS A 30 -29.85 -3.07 28.72
N GLU A 31 -29.08 -4.07 29.18
CA GLU A 31 -27.66 -4.20 28.87
C GLU A 31 -27.44 -4.39 27.37
N LYS A 32 -28.20 -5.28 26.71
CA LYS A 32 -28.13 -5.43 25.22
C LYS A 32 -28.54 -4.16 24.47
N LYS A 33 -29.51 -3.39 25.00
CA LYS A 33 -29.86 -2.09 24.39
C LYS A 33 -28.79 -1.03 24.59
N ILE A 34 -28.10 -1.04 25.71
CA ILE A 34 -26.98 -0.13 26.00
C ILE A 34 -25.81 -0.51 25.11
N GLU A 35 -25.44 -1.79 25.01
CA GLU A 35 -24.38 -2.29 24.13
C GLU A 35 -24.67 -2.02 22.65
N LEU A 36 -25.92 -2.19 22.19
CA LEU A 36 -26.37 -1.84 20.84
C LEU A 36 -26.42 -0.32 20.59
N LYS A 37 -26.64 0.48 21.63
CA LYS A 37 -26.60 1.93 21.52
C LYS A 37 -25.15 2.42 21.49
N GLU A 38 -24.28 1.88 22.34
CA GLU A 38 -22.83 2.17 22.31
C GLU A 38 -22.19 1.71 21.00
N LEU A 39 -22.64 0.60 20.40
CA LEU A 39 -22.20 0.15 19.05
C LEU A 39 -22.75 1.04 17.93
N LYS A 40 -23.92 1.67 18.09
CA LYS A 40 -24.48 2.62 17.12
C LYS A 40 -23.90 4.02 17.27
N ASP A 41 -23.57 4.43 18.48
CA ASP A 41 -22.96 5.74 18.78
C ASP A 41 -21.43 5.74 18.51
N ALA A 42 -20.85 4.57 18.20
CA ALA A 42 -19.46 4.40 17.77
C ALA A 42 -19.25 4.66 16.26
N GLU A 43 -20.16 5.32 15.56
CA GLU A 43 -19.82 5.94 14.27
C GLU A 43 -18.76 7.00 14.54
N LEU A 44 -17.52 6.69 14.13
CA LEU A 44 -16.43 7.67 14.11
C LEU A 44 -16.96 8.98 13.51
N PRO A 45 -16.69 10.14 14.11
CA PRO A 45 -17.06 11.42 13.51
C PRO A 45 -16.73 11.39 12.02
N LYS A 46 -17.61 11.88 11.16
CA LYS A 46 -17.46 11.82 9.69
C LYS A 46 -16.09 12.29 9.19
N ASN A 47 -15.32 12.97 10.02
CA ASN A 47 -13.96 13.46 9.76
C ASN A 47 -12.85 12.68 10.49
N ALA A 48 -13.16 11.72 11.36
CA ALA A 48 -12.13 10.95 12.04
C ALA A 48 -11.43 9.99 11.07
N LEU A 49 -10.09 9.96 11.10
CA LEU A 49 -9.31 8.99 10.33
C LEU A 49 -9.49 7.59 10.90
N PRO A 50 -9.44 6.54 10.04
CA PRO A 50 -9.49 5.16 10.49
C PRO A 50 -8.36 4.88 11.50
N LYS A 51 -8.70 4.55 12.74
CA LYS A 51 -7.72 4.14 13.75
C LYS A 51 -7.19 2.75 13.40
N MET A 52 -5.88 2.57 13.52
CA MET A 52 -5.29 1.23 13.45
C MET A 52 -5.49 0.52 14.79
N LYS A 53 -5.97 -0.72 14.73
CA LYS A 53 -5.91 -1.63 15.86
C LYS A 53 -4.46 -2.11 16.06
N PRO A 54 -4.05 -2.46 17.29
CA PRO A 54 -2.74 -3.05 17.52
C PRO A 54 -2.47 -4.24 16.59
N LEU A 55 -1.27 -4.32 16.02
CA LEU A 55 -0.88 -5.42 15.17
C LEU A 55 -0.55 -6.63 16.07
N ILE A 56 -1.40 -7.64 16.04
CA ILE A 56 -1.17 -8.91 16.73
C ILE A 56 -0.56 -9.85 15.68
N ASN A 57 0.76 -9.89 15.60
CA ASN A 57 1.50 -10.80 14.73
C ASN A 57 2.49 -11.60 15.59
N GLU A 58 1.98 -12.60 16.30
CA GLU A 58 2.84 -13.66 16.84
C GLU A 58 3.29 -14.53 15.67
N THR A 59 4.56 -14.44 15.34
CA THR A 59 5.18 -15.28 14.31
C THR A 59 6.24 -16.17 14.96
N PRO A 60 6.37 -17.43 14.54
CA PRO A 60 7.40 -18.32 15.06
C PRO A 60 8.78 -17.69 14.93
N LYS A 61 9.57 -17.77 16.00
CA LYS A 61 10.97 -17.36 15.97
C LYS A 61 11.76 -18.28 15.05
N LEU A 62 12.65 -17.71 14.28
CA LEU A 62 13.58 -18.47 13.44
C LEU A 62 14.72 -19.03 14.30
N THR A 63 15.18 -20.23 13.99
CA THR A 63 16.36 -20.82 14.64
C THR A 63 17.62 -20.09 14.17
N THR A 64 18.65 -20.05 15.02
CA THR A 64 19.95 -19.47 14.68
C THR A 64 20.59 -20.15 13.47
N GLU A 65 20.45 -21.46 13.38
CA GLU A 65 20.96 -22.26 12.26
C GLU A 65 20.30 -21.85 10.93
N TYR A 66 18.95 -21.75 10.91
CA TYR A 66 18.22 -21.29 9.74
C TYR A 66 18.64 -19.87 9.31
N ILE A 67 18.76 -18.97 10.29
CA ILE A 67 19.20 -17.60 10.01
C ILE A 67 20.59 -17.58 9.37
N ASN A 68 21.55 -18.34 9.93
CA ASN A 68 22.94 -18.34 9.46
C ASN A 68 23.07 -18.96 8.06
N SER A 69 22.43 -20.11 7.81
CA SER A 69 22.45 -20.76 6.48
C SER A 69 21.80 -19.90 5.40
N THR A 70 20.63 -19.34 5.69
CA THR A 70 19.90 -18.47 4.76
C THR A 70 20.67 -17.16 4.51
N LYS A 71 21.24 -16.57 5.54
CA LYS A 71 22.09 -15.37 5.45
C LYS A 71 23.26 -15.56 4.50
N ASN A 72 23.94 -16.70 4.58
CA ASN A 72 25.09 -17.02 3.70
C ASN A 72 24.65 -17.09 2.22
N SER A 73 23.51 -17.72 1.94
CA SER A 73 22.94 -17.78 0.59
C SER A 73 22.58 -16.41 0.06
N ILE A 74 21.96 -15.56 0.89
CA ILE A 74 21.60 -14.17 0.53
C ILE A 74 22.86 -13.33 0.31
N ASP A 75 23.88 -13.45 1.15
CA ASP A 75 25.15 -12.71 0.98
C ASP A 75 25.86 -13.09 -0.32
N SER A 76 25.88 -14.37 -0.65
CA SER A 76 26.42 -14.86 -1.94
C SER A 76 25.67 -14.23 -3.13
N PHE A 77 24.33 -14.25 -3.09
CA PHE A 77 23.52 -13.57 -4.10
C PHE A 77 23.83 -12.07 -4.16
N TYR A 78 23.90 -11.40 -3.00
CA TYR A 78 24.18 -9.96 -2.91
C TYR A 78 25.48 -9.61 -3.61
N ARG A 79 26.59 -10.29 -3.28
CA ARG A 79 27.91 -10.07 -3.90
C ARG A 79 27.92 -10.31 -5.39
N LYS A 80 27.20 -11.32 -5.87
CA LYS A 80 27.07 -11.59 -7.30
C LYS A 80 26.24 -10.54 -8.03
N ASN A 81 25.17 -10.07 -7.43
CA ASN A 81 24.24 -9.13 -8.02
C ASN A 81 24.76 -7.68 -8.01
N TRP A 82 25.57 -7.34 -7.01
CA TRP A 82 26.24 -6.03 -6.87
C TRP A 82 27.75 -6.18 -6.62
N PRO A 83 28.50 -6.60 -7.63
CA PRO A 83 29.96 -6.78 -7.50
C PRO A 83 30.62 -5.45 -7.16
N ASN A 84 31.74 -5.50 -6.43
CA ASN A 84 32.55 -4.35 -6.03
C ASN A 84 31.74 -3.26 -5.30
N ASN A 85 30.80 -3.65 -4.45
CA ASN A 85 29.93 -2.75 -3.73
C ASN A 85 29.20 -1.74 -4.64
N SER A 86 28.75 -2.21 -5.80
CA SER A 86 28.13 -1.37 -6.83
C SER A 86 26.69 -0.94 -6.51
N MET A 87 26.08 -1.49 -5.46
CA MET A 87 24.82 -0.98 -4.95
C MET A 87 25.00 0.44 -4.41
N ASN A 88 24.07 1.32 -4.68
CA ASN A 88 23.99 2.63 -4.06
C ASN A 88 22.59 2.76 -3.45
N GLY A 89 22.41 2.15 -2.26
CA GLY A 89 21.07 1.97 -1.71
C GLY A 89 21.01 1.07 -0.50
N GLY A 90 19.80 0.59 -0.19
CA GLY A 90 19.51 -0.33 0.91
C GLY A 90 18.85 -1.61 0.42
N PHE A 91 19.27 -2.73 0.97
CA PHE A 91 18.72 -4.06 0.70
C PHE A 91 18.36 -4.76 2.02
N LEU A 92 17.22 -5.45 2.05
CA LEU A 92 16.74 -6.14 3.23
C LEU A 92 15.96 -7.39 2.85
N VAL A 93 16.21 -8.48 3.57
CA VAL A 93 15.42 -9.73 3.54
C VAL A 93 15.00 -10.09 4.95
N ALA A 94 13.70 -10.31 5.13
CA ALA A 94 13.13 -10.72 6.41
C ALA A 94 12.17 -11.89 6.23
N LYS A 95 12.09 -12.76 7.24
CA LYS A 95 11.08 -13.82 7.35
C LYS A 95 10.43 -13.75 8.73
N ASN A 96 9.13 -13.96 8.79
CA ASN A 96 8.37 -13.83 10.04
C ASN A 96 8.57 -12.46 10.73
N GLY A 97 8.87 -11.42 9.96
CA GLY A 97 9.21 -10.10 10.48
C GLY A 97 10.61 -9.98 11.12
N GLN A 98 11.39 -11.05 11.17
CA GLN A 98 12.77 -11.06 11.65
C GLN A 98 13.71 -10.79 10.46
N ILE A 99 14.58 -9.79 10.57
CA ILE A 99 15.56 -9.48 9.54
C ILE A 99 16.62 -10.58 9.53
N ILE A 100 16.77 -11.28 8.39
CA ILE A 100 17.81 -12.28 8.17
C ILE A 100 19.06 -11.60 7.60
N TYR A 101 18.87 -10.64 6.68
CA TYR A 101 19.95 -9.95 6.02
C TYR A 101 19.56 -8.49 5.74
N GLU A 102 20.47 -7.57 5.98
CA GLU A 102 20.34 -6.21 5.50
C GLU A 102 21.71 -5.64 5.16
N LYS A 103 21.75 -4.77 4.16
CA LYS A 103 22.97 -4.10 3.71
C LYS A 103 22.62 -2.69 3.22
N TYR A 104 23.49 -1.73 3.56
CA TYR A 104 23.37 -0.33 3.16
C TYR A 104 24.72 0.11 2.64
N GLU A 105 24.78 0.58 1.39
CA GLU A 105 26.02 0.91 0.71
C GLU A 105 25.88 2.15 -0.17
N GLY A 106 27.01 2.83 -0.39
CA GLY A 106 27.11 4.00 -1.24
C GLY A 106 26.68 5.28 -0.54
N PHE A 107 26.31 6.27 -1.33
CA PHE A 107 26.07 7.63 -0.87
C PHE A 107 24.67 8.13 -1.21
N ALA A 108 23.99 8.67 -0.20
CA ALA A 108 22.74 9.42 -0.37
C ALA A 108 23.00 10.65 -1.25
N ASN A 109 24.09 11.38 -0.98
CA ASN A 109 24.62 12.42 -1.85
C ASN A 109 26.07 12.06 -2.23
N ILE A 110 26.33 11.85 -3.50
CA ILE A 110 27.65 11.43 -4.02
C ILE A 110 28.66 12.57 -3.92
N ARG A 111 28.22 13.82 -4.14
CA ARG A 111 29.10 15.00 -4.06
C ARG A 111 29.63 15.19 -2.65
N ASP A 112 28.74 15.16 -1.67
CA ASP A 112 29.09 15.41 -0.27
C ASP A 112 29.55 14.15 0.45
N LYS A 113 29.57 13.00 -0.24
CA LYS A 113 29.91 11.68 0.31
C LYS A 113 29.08 11.32 1.56
N THR A 114 27.81 11.79 1.62
CA THR A 114 26.88 11.45 2.70
C THR A 114 26.49 9.97 2.59
N PRO A 115 26.83 9.11 3.55
CA PRO A 115 26.60 7.67 3.41
C PRO A 115 25.12 7.31 3.45
N ILE A 116 24.74 6.21 2.79
CA ILE A 116 23.45 5.58 2.96
C ILE A 116 23.48 4.68 4.18
N THR A 117 22.50 4.85 5.06
CA THR A 117 22.30 4.08 6.30
C THR A 117 20.92 3.45 6.35
N SER A 118 20.63 2.66 7.37
CA SER A 118 19.30 2.07 7.61
C SER A 118 18.18 3.09 7.81
N THR A 119 18.54 4.35 8.07
CA THR A 119 17.60 5.46 8.29
C THR A 119 17.56 6.45 7.12
N THR A 120 18.36 6.26 6.08
CA THR A 120 18.37 7.13 4.89
C THR A 120 17.16 6.86 4.01
N PRO A 121 16.20 7.80 3.87
CA PRO A 121 15.06 7.63 3.00
C PRO A 121 15.46 7.72 1.53
N ILE A 122 15.02 6.76 0.73
CA ILE A 122 15.19 6.72 -0.73
C ILE A 122 13.82 6.79 -1.37
N HIS A 123 13.70 7.51 -2.48
CA HIS A 123 12.45 7.58 -3.26
C HIS A 123 12.06 6.20 -3.78
N ILE A 124 10.88 5.72 -3.42
CA ILE A 124 10.43 4.35 -3.75
C ILE A 124 9.68 4.25 -5.08
N ALA A 125 9.60 5.36 -5.83
CA ALA A 125 8.94 5.41 -7.13
C ALA A 125 7.56 4.74 -7.12
N SER A 126 7.26 3.86 -8.07
CA SER A 126 5.95 3.21 -8.18
C SER A 126 5.61 2.22 -7.06
N VAL A 127 6.53 1.87 -6.16
CA VAL A 127 6.18 1.15 -4.91
C VAL A 127 5.24 2.00 -4.04
N SER A 128 5.25 3.33 -4.19
CA SER A 128 4.27 4.25 -3.59
C SER A 128 2.83 3.84 -3.85
N LYS A 129 2.53 3.24 -5.00
CA LYS A 129 1.18 2.80 -5.37
C LYS A 129 0.62 1.75 -4.40
N VAL A 130 1.48 0.86 -3.89
CA VAL A 130 1.06 -0.14 -2.90
C VAL A 130 0.56 0.53 -1.62
N ILE A 131 1.23 1.61 -1.20
CA ILE A 131 0.91 2.34 0.02
C ILE A 131 -0.32 3.23 -0.20
N THR A 132 -0.42 3.91 -1.37
CA THR A 132 -1.61 4.70 -1.76
C THR A 132 -2.86 3.82 -1.84
N ALA A 133 -2.75 2.65 -2.48
CA ALA A 133 -3.84 1.67 -2.53
C ALA A 133 -4.27 1.25 -1.12
N THR A 134 -3.32 1.00 -0.23
CA THR A 134 -3.61 0.65 1.16
C THR A 134 -4.37 1.76 1.88
N ALA A 135 -4.04 3.02 1.66
CA ALA A 135 -4.77 4.14 2.25
C ALA A 135 -6.23 4.21 1.75
N ILE A 136 -6.46 4.01 0.45
CA ILE A 136 -7.82 3.87 -0.11
C ILE A 136 -8.55 2.69 0.54
N LEU A 137 -7.92 1.52 0.62
CA LEU A 137 -8.54 0.32 1.20
C LEU A 137 -8.87 0.51 2.69
N LYS A 138 -8.08 1.29 3.45
CA LYS A 138 -8.43 1.66 4.83
C LYS A 138 -9.66 2.57 4.88
N LEU A 139 -9.83 3.47 3.94
CA LEU A 139 -11.04 4.30 3.82
C LEU A 139 -12.25 3.46 3.39
N VAL A 140 -12.04 2.43 2.54
CA VAL A 140 -13.09 1.45 2.20
C VAL A 140 -13.50 0.63 3.42
N ASN A 141 -12.52 0.13 4.17
CA ASN A 141 -12.74 -0.62 5.42
C ASN A 141 -13.51 0.21 6.48
N ALA A 142 -13.30 1.52 6.49
CA ALA A 142 -14.02 2.47 7.33
C ALA A 142 -15.35 2.94 6.70
N LYS A 143 -15.81 2.33 5.61
CA LYS A 143 -17.05 2.68 4.88
C LYS A 143 -17.13 4.14 4.41
N ARG A 144 -15.97 4.78 4.20
CA ARG A 144 -15.84 6.17 3.73
C ARG A 144 -15.77 6.26 2.20
N ILE A 145 -15.38 5.18 1.56
CA ILE A 145 -15.26 5.00 0.10
C ILE A 145 -15.85 3.63 -0.24
N GLY A 146 -16.63 3.53 -1.31
CA GLY A 146 -16.99 2.27 -1.93
C GLY A 146 -15.97 1.90 -3.02
N LEU A 147 -15.56 0.62 -3.11
CA LEU A 147 -14.68 0.19 -4.20
C LEU A 147 -15.30 0.41 -5.58
N ASP A 148 -16.60 0.25 -5.69
CA ASP A 148 -17.35 0.37 -6.94
C ASP A 148 -18.02 1.74 -7.10
N ASP A 149 -17.76 2.68 -6.17
CA ASP A 149 -18.19 4.05 -6.33
C ASP A 149 -17.53 4.67 -7.56
N LYS A 150 -18.31 5.46 -8.30
CA LYS A 150 -17.79 6.27 -9.40
C LYS A 150 -16.85 7.35 -8.87
N VAL A 151 -15.77 7.59 -9.57
CA VAL A 151 -14.79 8.64 -9.19
C VAL A 151 -15.45 10.02 -9.08
N THR A 152 -16.46 10.29 -9.90
CA THR A 152 -17.25 11.52 -9.90
C THR A 152 -18.02 11.79 -8.60
N VAL A 153 -18.22 10.77 -7.75
CA VAL A 153 -18.78 10.97 -6.40
C VAL A 153 -17.86 11.84 -5.56
N TYR A 154 -16.56 11.68 -5.72
CA TYR A 154 -15.51 12.38 -4.96
C TYR A 154 -14.93 13.59 -5.69
N LEU A 155 -14.67 13.42 -7.00
CA LEU A 155 -14.05 14.44 -7.87
C LEU A 155 -15.08 14.83 -8.93
N LYS A 156 -15.83 15.92 -8.68
CA LYS A 156 -16.95 16.34 -9.54
C LYS A 156 -16.50 16.74 -10.95
N GLU A 157 -15.29 17.25 -11.07
CA GLU A 157 -14.68 17.71 -12.33
C GLU A 157 -14.08 16.55 -13.15
N PHE A 158 -14.11 15.32 -12.62
CA PHE A 158 -13.54 14.15 -13.28
C PHE A 158 -14.37 13.78 -14.53
N PRO A 159 -13.75 13.76 -15.75
CA PRO A 159 -14.51 13.74 -17.00
C PRO A 159 -15.02 12.35 -17.44
N TYR A 160 -14.67 11.28 -16.73
CA TYR A 160 -15.00 9.91 -17.15
C TYR A 160 -15.98 9.26 -16.17
N PRO A 161 -17.31 9.42 -16.35
CA PRO A 161 -18.32 9.04 -15.36
C PRO A 161 -18.41 7.53 -15.08
N GLU A 162 -17.91 6.69 -16.00
CA GLU A 162 -17.96 5.23 -15.85
C GLU A 162 -16.82 4.65 -14.98
N VAL A 163 -15.78 5.45 -14.72
CA VAL A 163 -14.61 4.96 -13.96
C VAL A 163 -14.94 4.86 -12.47
N THR A 164 -14.62 3.69 -11.88
CA THR A 164 -14.78 3.43 -10.45
C THR A 164 -13.45 3.47 -9.71
N VAL A 165 -13.49 3.54 -8.38
CA VAL A 165 -12.30 3.46 -7.51
C VAL A 165 -11.56 2.14 -7.73
N ARG A 166 -12.27 1.02 -7.86
CA ARG A 166 -11.69 -0.30 -8.18
C ARG A 166 -10.92 -0.27 -9.50
N MET A 167 -11.46 0.38 -10.52
CA MET A 167 -10.80 0.50 -11.83
C MET A 167 -9.53 1.34 -11.76
N LEU A 168 -9.48 2.39 -10.92
CA LEU A 168 -8.26 3.12 -10.66
C LEU A 168 -7.20 2.24 -9.98
N LEU A 169 -7.59 1.52 -8.91
CA LEU A 169 -6.70 0.64 -8.14
C LEU A 169 -6.11 -0.49 -8.99
N SER A 170 -6.87 -1.03 -9.93
CA SER A 170 -6.51 -2.18 -10.78
C SER A 170 -6.03 -1.81 -12.18
N HIS A 171 -5.83 -0.51 -12.46
CA HIS A 171 -5.42 -0.02 -13.78
C HIS A 171 -6.35 -0.41 -14.95
N ARG A 172 -7.67 -0.33 -14.70
CA ARG A 172 -8.71 -0.63 -15.70
C ARG A 172 -9.54 0.59 -16.12
N SER A 173 -9.09 1.79 -15.77
CA SER A 173 -9.82 3.03 -16.09
C SER A 173 -9.88 3.34 -17.60
N GLY A 174 -8.90 2.89 -18.36
CA GLY A 174 -8.72 3.26 -19.76
C GLY A 174 -8.09 4.65 -19.98
N MET A 175 -7.75 5.38 -18.91
CA MET A 175 -7.16 6.71 -18.98
C MET A 175 -5.74 6.70 -19.56
N ARG A 176 -5.37 7.80 -20.21
CA ARG A 176 -3.99 8.09 -20.61
C ARG A 176 -3.14 8.51 -19.43
N SER A 177 -1.85 8.18 -19.45
CA SER A 177 -0.90 8.68 -18.47
C SER A 177 -0.70 10.19 -18.63
N TYR A 178 -0.76 10.93 -17.52
CA TYR A 178 -0.54 12.37 -17.51
C TYR A 178 0.82 12.75 -18.10
N ALA A 179 1.85 11.94 -17.90
CA ALA A 179 3.17 12.17 -18.46
C ALA A 179 3.15 12.24 -20.00
N TYR A 180 2.25 11.50 -20.67
CA TYR A 180 2.18 11.50 -22.12
C TYR A 180 1.37 12.67 -22.68
N PHE A 181 0.21 13.00 -22.10
CA PHE A 181 -0.60 14.09 -22.66
C PHE A 181 -0.05 15.48 -22.30
N THR A 182 0.76 15.61 -21.23
CA THR A 182 1.43 16.86 -20.91
C THR A 182 2.78 17.05 -21.60
N ASP A 183 3.35 15.99 -22.17
CA ASP A 183 4.64 16.05 -22.88
C ASP A 183 4.49 16.43 -24.37
N ARG A 184 3.40 15.99 -25.00
CA ARG A 184 3.26 16.02 -26.47
C ARG A 184 2.79 17.35 -27.04
N ASP A 185 2.08 18.17 -26.26
CA ASP A 185 1.45 19.38 -26.75
C ASP A 185 1.60 20.52 -25.74
N LYS A 186 2.31 21.58 -26.13
CA LYS A 186 2.51 22.79 -25.32
C LYS A 186 1.20 23.52 -25.00
N ASN A 187 0.16 23.35 -25.83
CA ASN A 187 -1.17 23.90 -25.56
C ASN A 187 -1.91 23.14 -24.46
N VAL A 188 -1.46 21.92 -24.12
CA VAL A 188 -1.97 21.13 -22.99
C VAL A 188 -1.24 21.53 -21.72
N TRP A 189 0.09 21.60 -21.75
CA TRP A 189 0.91 21.99 -20.60
C TRP A 189 2.25 22.62 -21.00
N ASP A 190 2.56 23.76 -20.38
CA ASP A 190 3.90 24.35 -20.48
C ASP A 190 4.83 23.71 -19.43
N ARG A 191 5.80 22.93 -19.89
CA ARG A 191 6.75 22.18 -19.06
C ARG A 191 7.75 23.02 -18.26
N HIS A 192 7.78 24.35 -18.46
CA HIS A 192 8.50 25.25 -17.56
C HIS A 192 7.80 25.37 -16.18
N ASN A 193 6.53 24.99 -16.11
CA ASN A 193 5.76 24.96 -14.88
C ASN A 193 5.69 23.54 -14.32
N THR A 194 5.85 23.38 -13.01
CA THR A 194 5.67 22.07 -12.34
C THR A 194 4.20 21.67 -12.34
N LEU A 195 3.93 20.42 -12.73
CA LEU A 195 2.59 19.84 -12.79
C LEU A 195 2.14 19.32 -11.42
N THR A 196 0.92 19.66 -11.00
CA THR A 196 0.29 19.14 -9.78
C THR A 196 -0.82 18.12 -10.09
N ASN A 197 -1.28 17.37 -9.09
CA ASN A 197 -2.43 16.46 -9.26
C ASN A 197 -3.70 17.22 -9.66
N LYS A 198 -3.89 18.44 -9.16
CA LYS A 198 -5.03 19.30 -9.52
C LYS A 198 -4.96 19.73 -10.98
N ASP A 199 -3.76 20.10 -11.46
CA ASP A 199 -3.56 20.43 -12.86
C ASP A 199 -3.89 19.25 -13.77
N VAL A 200 -3.46 18.03 -13.41
CA VAL A 200 -3.82 16.81 -14.13
C VAL A 200 -5.34 16.65 -14.24
N LEU A 201 -6.07 16.81 -13.13
CA LEU A 201 -7.54 16.71 -13.12
C LEU A 201 -8.17 17.82 -13.99
N THR A 202 -7.73 19.08 -13.84
CA THR A 202 -8.22 20.21 -14.61
C THR A 202 -7.97 20.03 -16.10
N ILE A 203 -6.78 19.61 -16.51
CA ILE A 203 -6.44 19.34 -17.90
C ILE A 203 -7.37 18.27 -18.49
N MET A 204 -7.57 17.16 -17.79
CA MET A 204 -8.48 16.10 -18.26
C MET A 204 -9.90 16.61 -18.47
N GLY A 205 -10.40 17.47 -17.57
CA GLY A 205 -11.76 18.03 -17.66
C GLY A 205 -11.93 19.14 -18.70
N THR A 206 -10.86 19.91 -19.01
CA THR A 206 -10.95 21.11 -19.87
C THR A 206 -10.34 20.94 -21.26
N LYS A 207 -9.38 20.04 -21.43
CA LYS A 207 -8.66 19.82 -22.69
C LYS A 207 -9.15 18.62 -23.49
N ASN A 208 -10.31 18.06 -23.14
CA ASN A 208 -10.92 16.92 -23.82
C ASN A 208 -9.94 15.76 -24.07
N ILE A 209 -9.20 15.36 -23.03
CA ILE A 209 -8.26 14.25 -23.10
C ILE A 209 -9.06 12.96 -23.24
N GLY A 210 -9.06 12.37 -24.45
CA GLY A 210 -9.77 11.10 -24.71
C GLY A 210 -9.16 9.92 -23.93
N LEU A 211 -9.99 8.92 -23.65
CA LEU A 211 -9.52 7.63 -23.13
C LEU A 211 -8.62 6.95 -24.16
N GLU A 212 -7.62 6.21 -23.68
CA GLU A 212 -6.78 5.34 -24.52
C GLU A 212 -7.49 4.05 -24.86
N GLN A 213 -8.40 3.62 -23.98
CA GLN A 213 -9.18 2.40 -24.10
C GLN A 213 -10.55 2.57 -23.44
N LYS A 214 -11.52 1.77 -23.87
CA LYS A 214 -12.83 1.71 -23.21
C LYS A 214 -12.66 1.30 -21.75
N THR A 215 -13.29 2.07 -20.85
CA THR A 215 -13.28 1.83 -19.40
C THR A 215 -13.69 0.39 -19.07
N GLY A 216 -12.96 -0.25 -18.18
CA GLY A 216 -13.24 -1.58 -17.66
C GLY A 216 -12.85 -2.75 -18.56
N THR A 217 -12.47 -2.52 -19.83
CA THR A 217 -12.29 -3.61 -20.81
C THR A 217 -10.99 -4.36 -20.67
N ARG A 218 -9.88 -3.66 -20.38
CA ARG A 218 -8.58 -4.32 -20.23
C ARG A 218 -7.66 -3.59 -19.26
N PHE A 219 -6.64 -4.28 -18.82
CA PHE A 219 -5.55 -3.71 -18.02
C PHE A 219 -4.67 -2.79 -18.87
N ALA A 220 -4.43 -1.57 -18.36
CA ALA A 220 -3.44 -0.65 -18.91
C ALA A 220 -2.80 0.15 -17.77
N TYR A 221 -1.54 -0.15 -17.46
CA TYR A 221 -0.82 0.52 -16.37
C TYR A 221 -0.76 2.03 -16.61
N CYS A 222 -1.34 2.81 -15.71
CA CYS A 222 -1.50 4.25 -15.87
C CYS A 222 -1.24 5.00 -14.56
N ASN A 223 -0.29 5.93 -14.57
CA ASN A 223 0.07 6.73 -13.41
C ASN A 223 -1.06 7.69 -12.98
N THR A 224 -1.85 8.20 -13.94
CA THR A 224 -2.99 9.08 -13.68
C THR A 224 -3.97 8.47 -12.70
N ASN A 225 -4.16 7.14 -12.72
CA ASN A 225 -5.04 6.45 -11.78
C ASN A 225 -4.68 6.77 -10.33
N TYR A 226 -3.41 6.71 -9.99
CA TYR A 226 -2.93 6.90 -8.63
C TYR A 226 -2.82 8.37 -8.24
N ALA A 227 -2.60 9.25 -9.20
CA ALA A 227 -2.74 10.69 -8.97
C ALA A 227 -4.20 11.06 -8.60
N MET A 228 -5.20 10.44 -9.23
CA MET A 228 -6.62 10.62 -8.90
C MET A 228 -6.98 9.98 -7.55
N LEU A 229 -6.46 8.79 -7.24
CA LEU A 229 -6.65 8.16 -5.92
C LEU A 229 -6.12 9.04 -4.78
N ALA A 230 -4.99 9.73 -4.99
CA ALA A 230 -4.47 10.68 -4.01
C ALA A 230 -5.42 11.88 -3.79
N LEU A 231 -6.02 12.44 -4.85
CA LEU A 231 -7.03 13.49 -4.73
C LEU A 231 -8.31 12.99 -4.03
N ILE A 232 -8.71 11.73 -4.26
CA ILE A 232 -9.85 11.13 -3.54
C ILE A 232 -9.52 11.03 -2.04
N ILE A 233 -8.30 10.63 -1.66
CA ILE A 233 -7.86 10.61 -0.25
C ILE A 233 -8.00 12.00 0.35
N GLU A 234 -7.49 13.04 -0.30
CA GLU A 234 -7.60 14.43 0.18
C GLU A 234 -9.06 14.86 0.34
N LYS A 235 -9.89 14.57 -0.65
CA LYS A 235 -11.32 14.94 -0.64
C LYS A 235 -12.06 14.31 0.52
N VAL A 236 -11.80 13.02 0.79
CA VAL A 236 -12.49 12.24 1.82
C VAL A 236 -11.97 12.56 3.22
N THR A 237 -10.64 12.73 3.37
CA THR A 237 -10.03 13.00 4.67
C THR A 237 -10.02 14.46 5.07
N LYS A 238 -10.16 15.39 4.12
CA LYS A 238 -9.99 16.84 4.30
C LYS A 238 -8.58 17.24 4.74
N LEU A 239 -7.62 16.37 4.53
CA LEU A 239 -6.20 16.59 4.78
C LEU A 239 -5.45 16.62 3.45
N SER A 240 -4.27 17.22 3.43
CA SER A 240 -3.34 17.00 2.33
C SER A 240 -2.98 15.51 2.22
N TYR A 241 -2.66 15.03 1.02
CA TYR A 241 -2.23 13.64 0.83
C TYR A 241 -1.07 13.27 1.77
N ARG A 242 -0.11 14.18 1.94
CA ARG A 242 1.02 14.01 2.86
C ARG A 242 0.57 13.78 4.31
N GLU A 243 -0.34 14.59 4.81
CA GLU A 243 -0.86 14.47 6.17
C GLU A 243 -1.72 13.21 6.34
N ALA A 244 -2.59 12.92 5.38
CA ALA A 244 -3.41 11.72 5.39
C ALA A 244 -2.55 10.45 5.43
N MET A 245 -1.52 10.35 4.57
CA MET A 245 -0.60 9.21 4.55
C MET A 245 0.17 9.08 5.87
N SER A 246 0.64 10.22 6.40
CA SER A 246 1.33 10.24 7.69
C SER A 246 0.45 9.73 8.83
N GLN A 247 -0.78 10.22 8.92
CA GLN A 247 -1.68 9.89 10.03
C GLN A 247 -2.31 8.49 9.90
N MET A 248 -2.63 8.06 8.67
CA MET A 248 -3.30 6.77 8.43
C MET A 248 -2.34 5.59 8.36
N ILE A 249 -1.10 5.79 7.92
CA ILE A 249 -0.16 4.70 7.61
C ILE A 249 1.16 4.89 8.37
N PHE A 250 1.90 5.98 8.16
CA PHE A 250 3.29 6.04 8.59
C PHE A 250 3.44 6.10 10.11
N LYS A 251 2.76 7.04 10.78
CA LYS A 251 2.81 7.17 12.24
C LYS A 251 2.28 5.92 12.97
N PRO A 252 1.10 5.37 12.62
CA PRO A 252 0.59 4.19 13.30
C PRO A 252 1.47 2.94 13.15
N LEU A 253 2.24 2.85 12.06
CA LEU A 253 3.18 1.74 11.82
C LEU A 253 4.60 2.02 12.34
N GLY A 254 4.86 3.20 12.92
CA GLY A 254 6.19 3.58 13.37
C GLY A 254 7.19 3.71 12.21
N MET A 255 6.73 4.10 11.00
CA MET A 255 7.56 4.33 9.82
C MET A 255 8.19 5.73 9.89
N THR A 256 9.11 5.91 10.83
CA THR A 256 9.66 7.24 11.20
C THR A 256 10.53 7.89 10.12
N ASN A 257 11.03 7.10 9.18
CA ASN A 257 11.87 7.56 8.06
C ASN A 257 11.09 7.52 6.73
N THR A 258 9.74 7.53 6.79
CA THR A 258 8.88 7.50 5.61
C THR A 258 8.00 8.74 5.55
N PHE A 259 7.95 9.36 4.38
CA PHE A 259 7.15 10.55 4.16
C PHE A 259 6.77 10.72 2.67
N VAL A 260 5.75 11.50 2.40
CA VAL A 260 5.47 12.04 1.06
C VAL A 260 6.28 13.32 0.92
N LEU A 261 7.03 13.47 -0.17
CA LEU A 261 7.83 14.65 -0.44
C LEU A 261 6.95 15.92 -0.47
N ASP A 262 7.30 16.91 0.33
CA ASP A 262 6.86 18.28 0.12
C ASP A 262 7.81 18.92 -0.90
N PHE A 263 7.39 18.89 -2.16
CA PHE A 263 8.25 19.30 -3.26
C PHE A 263 8.81 20.71 -3.08
N ASP A 264 7.98 21.66 -2.65
CA ASP A 264 8.40 23.05 -2.53
C ASP A 264 9.39 23.27 -1.38
N LYS A 265 9.22 22.54 -0.26
CA LYS A 265 10.03 22.71 0.95
C LYS A 265 11.25 21.79 1.04
N ASP A 266 11.11 20.55 0.55
CA ASP A 266 12.06 19.49 0.89
C ASP A 266 12.85 18.96 -0.30
N LYS A 267 12.56 19.37 -1.55
CA LYS A 267 13.23 18.84 -2.76
C LYS A 267 14.76 18.92 -2.74
N LYS A 268 15.33 19.88 -2.02
CA LYS A 268 16.79 20.03 -1.87
C LYS A 268 17.37 19.26 -0.67
N LYS A 269 16.54 18.70 0.20
CA LYS A 269 16.94 18.01 1.43
C LYS A 269 16.93 16.50 1.31
N VAL A 270 16.30 15.97 0.27
CA VAL A 270 16.21 14.53 0.00
C VAL A 270 17.40 14.06 -0.84
N ALA A 271 17.70 12.76 -0.75
CA ALA A 271 18.71 12.16 -1.59
C ALA A 271 18.41 12.41 -3.08
N PRO A 272 19.33 12.99 -3.86
CA PRO A 272 19.18 13.09 -5.31
C PRO A 272 19.27 11.73 -5.98
N SER A 273 18.90 11.65 -7.26
CA SER A 273 19.03 10.45 -8.06
C SER A 273 20.16 10.55 -9.08
N TYR A 274 20.69 9.39 -9.46
CA TYR A 274 21.85 9.31 -10.34
C TYR A 274 21.64 8.34 -11.49
N LYS A 275 22.19 8.67 -12.66
CA LYS A 275 22.39 7.71 -13.76
C LYS A 275 23.30 6.56 -13.30
N GLY A 276 23.35 5.45 -14.02
CA GLY A 276 24.23 4.33 -13.74
C GLY A 276 25.73 4.72 -13.64
N ASN A 277 26.16 5.74 -14.39
CA ASN A 277 27.50 6.32 -14.36
C ASN A 277 27.71 7.40 -13.27
N ARG A 278 26.81 7.50 -12.28
CA ARG A 278 26.83 8.44 -11.14
C ARG A 278 26.62 9.91 -11.49
N VAL A 279 26.21 10.25 -12.70
CA VAL A 279 25.78 11.62 -13.05
C VAL A 279 24.43 11.88 -12.39
N GLU A 280 24.32 13.00 -11.67
CA GLU A 280 23.07 13.42 -11.02
C GLU A 280 22.00 13.73 -12.07
N ILE A 281 20.76 13.32 -11.80
CA ILE A 281 19.59 13.63 -12.61
C ILE A 281 18.81 14.73 -11.92
N GLY A 282 18.59 15.83 -12.62
CA GLY A 282 17.84 16.97 -12.13
C GLY A 282 16.36 16.69 -11.95
N ILE A 283 15.69 17.69 -11.40
CA ILE A 283 14.25 17.68 -11.15
C ILE A 283 13.52 17.88 -12.49
N ASP A 284 12.38 17.18 -12.65
CA ASP A 284 11.48 17.25 -13.78
C ASP A 284 10.18 17.97 -13.39
N TYR A 285 9.47 18.51 -14.38
CA TYR A 285 8.17 19.18 -14.19
C TYR A 285 7.09 18.26 -13.61
N LEU A 286 7.25 16.94 -13.71
CA LEU A 286 6.36 15.91 -13.17
C LEU A 286 6.63 15.58 -11.69
N ASP A 287 7.71 16.10 -11.10
CA ASP A 287 8.17 15.68 -9.77
C ASP A 287 7.28 16.18 -8.62
N LYS A 288 6.30 17.05 -8.90
CA LYS A 288 5.33 17.50 -7.90
C LYS A 288 4.07 16.63 -7.85
N VAL A 289 3.83 15.75 -8.84
CA VAL A 289 2.70 14.83 -8.84
C VAL A 289 2.97 13.68 -7.86
N TYR A 290 1.99 13.36 -7.02
CA TYR A 290 2.07 12.34 -5.96
C TYR A 290 0.95 11.31 -6.06
N GLY A 291 1.06 10.25 -5.24
CA GLY A 291 0.14 9.10 -5.20
C GLY A 291 0.62 7.93 -6.05
N ASP A 292 1.06 8.18 -7.26
CA ASP A 292 1.73 7.19 -8.12
C ASP A 292 3.21 7.04 -7.79
N LYS A 293 3.80 8.04 -7.15
CA LYS A 293 5.20 8.18 -6.73
C LYS A 293 5.31 9.19 -5.57
N ASN A 294 6.52 9.68 -5.30
CA ASN A 294 6.86 10.73 -4.33
C ASN A 294 6.75 10.33 -2.85
N ILE A 295 6.75 9.02 -2.56
CA ILE A 295 7.07 8.54 -1.21
C ILE A 295 8.57 8.23 -1.12
N TYR A 296 9.19 8.72 -0.07
CA TYR A 296 10.53 8.35 0.37
C TYR A 296 10.42 7.41 1.56
N SER A 297 11.20 6.34 1.58
CA SER A 297 11.15 5.34 2.64
C SER A 297 12.50 4.62 2.81
N THR A 298 12.59 3.78 3.83
CA THR A 298 13.72 2.89 4.08
C THR A 298 13.29 1.43 3.97
N PRO A 299 14.20 0.49 3.72
CA PRO A 299 13.87 -0.94 3.75
C PRO A 299 13.22 -1.38 5.07
N ARG A 300 13.71 -0.88 6.22
CA ARG A 300 13.14 -1.21 7.54
C ARG A 300 11.72 -0.69 7.73
N ASP A 301 11.39 0.49 7.22
CA ASP A 301 10.03 1.02 7.30
C ASP A 301 9.08 0.29 6.36
N LEU A 302 9.53 -0.08 5.15
CA LEU A 302 8.75 -0.93 4.25
C LEU A 302 8.50 -2.34 4.83
N LEU A 303 9.44 -2.89 5.62
CA LEU A 303 9.21 -4.12 6.38
C LEU A 303 8.10 -3.97 7.42
N LYS A 304 8.06 -2.85 8.17
CA LYS A 304 6.96 -2.57 9.10
C LYS A 304 5.62 -2.50 8.37
N PHE A 305 5.59 -1.85 7.21
CA PHE A 305 4.41 -1.77 6.35
C PHE A 305 3.97 -3.16 5.87
N ASP A 306 4.89 -3.98 5.39
CA ASP A 306 4.60 -5.34 4.92
C ASP A 306 4.03 -6.22 6.04
N ARG A 307 4.67 -6.21 7.20
CA ARG A 307 4.19 -6.95 8.38
C ARG A 307 2.76 -6.56 8.78
N ALA A 308 2.41 -5.29 8.67
CA ALA A 308 1.06 -4.83 8.97
C ALA A 308 0.01 -5.50 8.10
N ARG A 309 0.32 -5.76 6.83
CA ARG A 309 -0.61 -6.37 5.85
C ARG A 309 -0.98 -7.81 6.19
N TYR A 310 -0.19 -8.50 7.00
CA TYR A 310 -0.50 -9.85 7.47
C TYR A 310 -1.38 -9.86 8.72
N SER A 311 -1.60 -8.71 9.36
CA SER A 311 -2.44 -8.62 10.53
C SER A 311 -3.93 -8.59 10.17
N PRO A 312 -4.76 -9.48 10.75
CA PRO A 312 -6.21 -9.46 10.55
C PRO A 312 -6.87 -8.14 10.97
N SER A 313 -6.22 -7.39 11.85
CA SER A 313 -6.71 -6.08 12.32
C SER A 313 -6.36 -4.91 11.38
N PHE A 314 -5.58 -5.17 10.32
CA PHE A 314 -5.14 -4.13 9.38
C PHE A 314 -6.22 -3.78 8.35
N LEU A 315 -6.77 -4.81 7.71
CA LEU A 315 -7.93 -4.76 6.82
C LEU A 315 -8.84 -5.94 7.12
N GLU A 316 -10.14 -5.76 6.97
CA GLU A 316 -11.09 -6.88 7.09
C GLU A 316 -10.72 -8.02 6.13
N PRO A 317 -10.82 -9.29 6.56
CA PRO A 317 -10.38 -10.43 5.76
C PRO A 317 -11.02 -10.51 4.37
N ALA A 318 -12.31 -10.14 4.25
CA ALA A 318 -13.02 -10.14 2.98
C ALA A 318 -12.46 -9.09 2.00
N LEU A 319 -12.07 -7.90 2.51
CA LEU A 319 -11.44 -6.87 1.71
C LEU A 319 -9.99 -7.25 1.37
N LEU A 320 -9.26 -7.82 2.32
CA LEU A 320 -7.88 -8.28 2.09
C LEU A 320 -7.80 -9.33 0.99
N LYS A 321 -8.77 -10.26 0.91
CA LYS A 321 -8.86 -11.22 -0.19
C LYS A 321 -8.94 -10.53 -1.56
N GLN A 322 -9.70 -9.44 -1.68
CA GLN A 322 -9.85 -8.70 -2.94
C GLN A 322 -8.55 -8.02 -3.40
N VAL A 323 -7.64 -7.68 -2.47
CA VAL A 323 -6.33 -7.09 -2.83
C VAL A 323 -5.53 -8.03 -3.74
N TYR A 324 -5.62 -9.33 -3.49
CA TYR A 324 -4.85 -10.38 -4.15
C TYR A 324 -5.63 -11.16 -5.22
N VAL A 325 -6.79 -10.66 -5.64
CA VAL A 325 -7.49 -11.15 -6.85
C VAL A 325 -6.84 -10.53 -8.07
N GLY A 326 -6.63 -11.31 -9.11
CA GLY A 326 -6.15 -10.83 -10.40
C GLY A 326 -7.26 -10.14 -11.19
N TYR A 327 -7.07 -8.88 -11.55
CA TYR A 327 -8.01 -8.09 -12.35
C TYR A 327 -7.58 -7.93 -13.82
N SER A 328 -6.50 -8.59 -14.26
CA SER A 328 -5.94 -8.52 -15.60
C SER A 328 -5.96 -9.91 -16.25
N ASN A 329 -7.17 -10.36 -16.65
CA ASN A 329 -7.41 -11.72 -17.11
C ASN A 329 -7.79 -11.78 -18.59
N GLU A 330 -7.62 -10.69 -19.36
CA GLU A 330 -8.02 -10.60 -20.78
C GLU A 330 -7.13 -11.42 -21.69
N HIS A 331 -5.91 -11.64 -21.28
CA HIS A 331 -4.94 -12.43 -22.04
C HIS A 331 -4.45 -13.62 -21.20
N PRO A 332 -4.31 -14.80 -21.82
CA PRO A 332 -3.64 -15.91 -21.15
C PRO A 332 -2.24 -15.52 -20.71
N GLY A 333 -1.87 -15.84 -19.48
CA GLY A 333 -0.53 -15.58 -18.97
C GLY A 333 -0.46 -15.51 -17.46
N ARG A 334 0.75 -15.53 -16.95
CA ARG A 334 1.03 -15.57 -15.52
C ARG A 334 0.99 -14.19 -14.86
N LYS A 335 1.24 -13.11 -15.63
CA LYS A 335 1.30 -11.74 -15.10
C LYS A 335 -0.09 -11.19 -14.87
N ASN A 336 -0.31 -10.65 -13.67
CA ASN A 336 -1.60 -10.07 -13.29
C ASN A 336 -1.40 -8.83 -12.38
N TYR A 337 -2.49 -8.19 -12.02
CA TYR A 337 -2.49 -7.03 -11.13
C TYR A 337 -3.71 -7.05 -10.21
N GLY A 338 -3.48 -6.90 -8.92
CA GLY A 338 -4.50 -6.82 -7.89
C GLY A 338 -4.92 -5.37 -7.59
N LEU A 339 -5.40 -5.09 -6.38
CA LEU A 339 -5.66 -3.73 -5.94
C LEU A 339 -4.36 -3.10 -5.41
N GLY A 340 -3.56 -2.55 -6.32
CA GLY A 340 -2.31 -1.88 -6.00
C GLY A 340 -1.08 -2.76 -5.91
N ILE A 341 -1.13 -4.00 -6.38
CA ILE A 341 -0.02 -4.94 -6.32
C ILE A 341 0.11 -5.72 -7.64
N ARG A 342 1.33 -5.90 -8.13
CA ARG A 342 1.64 -6.79 -9.26
C ARG A 342 1.67 -8.23 -8.79
N MET A 343 1.27 -9.14 -9.67
CA MET A 343 1.19 -10.56 -9.39
C MET A 343 1.80 -11.38 -10.52
N ILE A 344 2.38 -12.51 -10.18
CA ILE A 344 2.65 -13.62 -11.10
C ILE A 344 1.95 -14.84 -10.51
N ASN A 345 1.04 -15.43 -11.26
CA ASN A 345 0.30 -16.61 -10.84
C ASN A 345 0.72 -17.78 -11.75
N TRP A 346 1.20 -18.85 -11.16
CA TRP A 346 1.56 -20.06 -11.89
C TRP A 346 0.45 -21.10 -11.84
N GLU A 347 0.43 -22.00 -12.81
CA GLU A 347 -0.52 -23.12 -12.89
C GLU A 347 -0.43 -24.06 -11.69
N THR A 348 0.72 -24.08 -11.02
CA THR A 348 0.93 -24.80 -9.76
C THR A 348 0.10 -24.27 -8.59
N GLY A 349 -0.63 -23.17 -8.77
CA GLY A 349 -1.33 -22.44 -7.71
C GLY A 349 -0.46 -21.47 -6.93
N LYS A 350 0.86 -21.45 -7.16
CA LYS A 350 1.77 -20.51 -6.51
C LYS A 350 1.56 -19.10 -7.03
N SER A 351 1.58 -18.12 -6.12
CA SER A 351 1.47 -16.70 -6.44
C SER A 351 2.64 -15.92 -5.88
N PHE A 352 3.11 -14.95 -6.65
CA PHE A 352 4.20 -14.06 -6.29
C PHE A 352 3.71 -12.61 -6.36
N TYR A 353 3.84 -11.89 -5.27
CA TYR A 353 3.33 -10.52 -5.13
C TYR A 353 4.48 -9.54 -5.01
N PHE A 354 4.45 -8.50 -5.81
CA PHE A 354 5.53 -7.51 -5.84
C PHE A 354 5.09 -6.18 -6.41
N HIS A 355 5.90 -5.16 -6.22
CA HIS A 355 5.86 -3.95 -7.02
C HIS A 355 7.27 -3.44 -7.23
N ASN A 356 7.61 -3.15 -8.50
CA ASN A 356 8.84 -2.49 -8.86
C ASN A 356 8.58 -0.99 -9.06
N GLY A 357 9.61 -0.18 -8.85
CA GLY A 357 9.57 1.24 -9.09
C GLY A 357 10.76 1.73 -9.88
N TRP A 358 10.49 2.69 -10.73
CA TRP A 358 11.49 3.47 -11.45
C TRP A 358 11.02 4.91 -11.59
N TRP A 359 11.88 5.84 -11.20
CA TRP A 359 11.70 7.26 -11.43
C TRP A 359 13.06 7.92 -11.46
N HIS A 360 13.43 8.59 -12.56
CA HIS A 360 14.76 9.11 -12.79
C HIS A 360 15.84 8.03 -12.57
N GLY A 361 16.76 8.26 -11.63
CA GLY A 361 17.77 7.29 -11.22
C GLY A 361 17.34 6.33 -10.11
N PHE A 362 16.20 6.59 -9.48
CA PHE A 362 15.69 5.72 -8.42
C PHE A 362 15.16 4.41 -9.00
N THR A 363 15.58 3.30 -8.42
CA THR A 363 15.00 1.98 -8.69
C THR A 363 14.64 1.31 -7.37
N SER A 364 13.49 0.67 -7.31
CA SER A 364 12.98 0.00 -6.12
C SER A 364 12.32 -1.32 -6.45
N SER A 365 12.44 -2.28 -5.55
CA SER A 365 11.70 -3.54 -5.58
C SER A 365 11.16 -3.83 -4.19
N TYR A 366 9.88 -4.11 -4.11
CA TYR A 366 9.16 -4.55 -2.93
C TYR A 366 8.48 -5.86 -3.26
N ILE A 367 8.83 -6.91 -2.53
CA ILE A 367 8.33 -8.28 -2.72
C ILE A 367 7.77 -8.76 -1.39
N THR A 368 6.60 -9.36 -1.44
CA THR A 368 5.96 -10.01 -0.30
C THR A 368 5.57 -11.44 -0.70
N LEU A 369 6.24 -12.43 -0.10
CA LEU A 369 5.92 -13.83 -0.25
C LEU A 369 4.96 -14.18 0.87
N LYS A 370 3.66 -14.06 0.56
CA LYS A 370 2.59 -14.10 1.55
C LYS A 370 2.55 -15.43 2.30
N ASP A 371 2.67 -16.53 1.58
CA ASP A 371 2.55 -17.88 2.16
C ASP A 371 3.76 -18.24 3.05
N GLU A 372 4.93 -17.73 2.70
CA GLU A 372 6.18 -17.93 3.43
C GLU A 372 6.45 -16.87 4.50
N ASN A 373 5.61 -15.81 4.56
CA ASN A 373 5.80 -14.65 5.42
C ASN A 373 7.21 -14.03 5.26
N VAL A 374 7.60 -13.81 3.99
CA VAL A 374 8.91 -13.27 3.62
C VAL A 374 8.75 -11.93 2.93
N THR A 375 9.60 -10.98 3.30
CA THR A 375 9.70 -9.65 2.68
C THR A 375 11.09 -9.48 2.10
N ILE A 376 11.17 -9.07 0.82
CA ILE A 376 12.43 -8.73 0.14
C ILE A 376 12.32 -7.32 -0.40
N ILE A 377 13.24 -6.44 -0.02
CA ILE A 377 13.23 -5.03 -0.40
C ILE A 377 14.61 -4.62 -0.91
N ALA A 378 14.63 -3.94 -2.05
CA ALA A 378 15.82 -3.29 -2.57
C ALA A 378 15.48 -1.87 -3.04
N LEU A 379 16.19 -0.88 -2.56
CA LEU A 379 16.02 0.54 -2.90
C LEU A 379 17.37 1.11 -3.34
N SER A 380 17.41 1.80 -4.48
CA SER A 380 18.62 2.46 -4.97
C SER A 380 18.30 3.88 -5.47
N ASN A 381 19.15 4.84 -5.17
CA ASN A 381 19.10 6.19 -5.74
C ASN A 381 20.00 6.34 -6.98
N LYS A 382 20.61 5.25 -7.43
CA LYS A 382 21.36 5.15 -8.69
C LYS A 382 20.70 4.13 -9.62
N TYR A 383 20.45 4.48 -10.87
CA TYR A 383 19.80 3.59 -11.81
C TYR A 383 20.56 2.27 -11.96
N THR A 384 19.87 1.18 -11.65
CA THR A 384 20.36 -0.18 -11.85
C THR A 384 19.20 -1.17 -12.01
N LYS A 385 19.32 -2.09 -12.99
CA LYS A 385 18.36 -3.20 -13.15
C LYS A 385 18.56 -4.30 -12.11
N SER A 386 19.73 -4.36 -11.45
CA SER A 386 20.03 -5.32 -10.39
C SER A 386 19.04 -5.25 -9.22
N THR A 387 18.42 -4.11 -8.99
CA THR A 387 17.35 -3.94 -8.00
C THR A 387 16.16 -4.87 -8.25
N TYR A 388 15.85 -5.18 -9.52
CA TYR A 388 14.72 -6.05 -9.87
C TYR A 388 15.09 -7.54 -9.83
N ALA A 389 16.38 -7.87 -9.92
CA ALA A 389 16.87 -9.25 -9.88
C ALA A 389 16.69 -9.91 -8.49
N VAL A 390 16.41 -9.12 -7.43
CA VAL A 390 16.18 -9.64 -6.07
C VAL A 390 15.00 -10.61 -5.99
N ARG A 391 14.09 -10.62 -6.97
CA ARG A 391 13.03 -11.63 -7.10
C ARG A 391 13.56 -13.06 -7.15
N LYS A 392 14.79 -13.27 -7.68
CA LYS A 392 15.44 -14.58 -7.75
C LYS A 392 15.70 -15.20 -6.37
N LEU A 393 15.73 -14.37 -5.32
CA LEU A 393 15.86 -14.86 -3.94
C LEU A 393 14.62 -15.61 -3.42
N SER A 394 13.46 -15.45 -4.04
CA SER A 394 12.24 -16.13 -3.62
C SER A 394 12.38 -17.66 -3.60
N VAL A 395 13.24 -18.22 -4.47
CA VAL A 395 13.52 -19.67 -4.54
C VAL A 395 14.15 -20.21 -3.25
N LEU A 396 14.75 -19.37 -2.42
CA LEU A 396 15.28 -19.77 -1.11
C LEU A 396 14.18 -20.04 -0.07
N PHE A 397 12.96 -19.58 -0.35
CA PHE A 397 11.86 -19.58 0.61
C PHE A 397 10.68 -20.43 0.18
N GLY A 398 10.61 -20.82 -1.08
CA GLY A 398 9.53 -21.66 -1.61
C GLY A 398 9.74 -22.02 -3.08
N GLU A 399 8.85 -22.84 -3.60
CA GLU A 399 8.87 -23.30 -5.00
C GLU A 399 8.34 -22.21 -5.93
N TYR A 400 9.22 -21.27 -6.30
CA TYR A 400 8.93 -20.21 -7.24
C TYR A 400 9.60 -20.51 -8.58
N PRO A 401 8.86 -20.92 -9.62
CA PRO A 401 9.44 -21.36 -10.90
C PRO A 401 9.83 -20.17 -11.78
N PHE A 402 10.76 -19.33 -11.31
CA PHE A 402 11.36 -18.29 -12.14
C PHE A 402 12.29 -18.89 -13.17
N LYS A 403 11.97 -18.71 -14.45
CA LYS A 403 12.86 -19.01 -15.56
C LYS A 403 13.68 -17.78 -15.95
N VAL A 404 14.78 -17.99 -16.65
CA VAL A 404 15.64 -16.93 -17.18
C VAL A 404 14.84 -15.97 -18.09
N GLU A 405 13.81 -16.49 -18.77
CA GLU A 405 12.93 -15.75 -19.71
C GLU A 405 11.89 -14.84 -19.02
N ASP A 406 11.78 -14.89 -17.70
CA ASP A 406 10.88 -14.01 -16.93
C ASP A 406 11.50 -12.60 -16.69
N GLU A 407 12.59 -12.24 -17.42
CA GLU A 407 13.30 -10.97 -17.32
C GLU A 407 12.65 -9.81 -18.10
#